data_41e7d8ffc14a86238c46167669740beb
#
_entry.id   41e7d8ffc14a86238c46167669740beb
#
_cell.length_a   1.000
_cell.length_b   1.000
_cell.length_c   1.000
_cell.angle_alpha   90.00
_cell.angle_beta   90.00
_cell.angle_gamma   90.00
#
_symmetry.space_group_name_H-M   'P 1'
#
loop_
_entity.id
_entity.type
_entity.pdbx_description
1 polymer ?
#
loop_
_entity_poly.entity_id
_entity_poly.type
_entity_poly.pdbx_seq_one_letter_code
_entity_poly.pdbx_strand_id
1 'polypeptide(L)'
;WIDHTDNEAERQELIDQHKAQKKAMRNLPCKPADNKKFTFVRYADDWLAGVCGTKAECEDLKAEIAEFLSTELKLTLSEEKTLITHSSEKVRFIGYDICVRRNQEVKGHRMKNGTWRKSRTLHMKVALSVPHTEKIEKFMFAKKVIRQKENGEFQPIHRAGLLNLADYEIVEQYNAEARGLCNYYNLACDYHTLDYFCYLMEYSCLKTIANKHKTSIRKIIRQYKDGKTWSVPYETKAGTKRVRPVKIADCKRGEASDIIYQRKKFSWKTTIRQRLNARVCELCGCKEADLYEVHVIRNLNELGNSDWETVMKKKRRKTLVVCSKCHERIHRH
;
A
#
# COMPACT_ATOMS: atom_id res chain seq x y z
N TRP A 1 11.09 40.98 21.47
CA TRP A 1 11.90 41.42 22.62
C TRP A 1 13.35 41.63 22.20
N ILE A 2 14.01 40.70 21.54
CA ILE A 2 15.42 40.80 21.11
C ILE A 2 15.65 41.98 20.16
N ASP A 3 14.68 42.35 19.35
CA ASP A 3 14.78 43.43 18.35
C ASP A 3 14.52 44.85 18.94
N HIS A 4 14.15 44.96 20.21
CA HIS A 4 13.85 46.22 20.90
C HIS A 4 14.87 46.58 22.00
N THR A 5 16.04 45.91 22.03
CA THR A 5 17.08 46.18 23.03
C THR A 5 18.15 47.06 22.36
N ASP A 6 18.30 48.30 22.82
CA ASP A 6 19.23 49.28 22.27
C ASP A 6 20.69 49.01 22.68
N ASN A 7 20.94 48.09 23.66
CA ASN A 7 22.25 47.73 24.11
C ASN A 7 22.75 46.43 23.43
N GLU A 8 23.80 46.55 22.64
CA GLU A 8 24.33 45.44 21.84
C GLU A 8 24.87 44.27 22.69
N ALA A 9 25.40 44.52 23.87
CA ALA A 9 25.87 43.51 24.80
C ALA A 9 24.73 42.73 25.41
N GLU A 10 23.66 43.40 25.81
CA GLU A 10 22.44 42.77 26.35
C GLU A 10 21.68 41.96 25.28
N ARG A 11 21.67 42.46 24.07
CA ARG A 11 21.13 41.76 22.91
C ARG A 11 21.90 40.47 22.63
N GLN A 12 23.22 40.47 22.69
CA GLN A 12 24.03 39.27 22.48
C GLN A 12 23.83 38.27 23.58
N GLU A 13 23.71 38.68 24.84
CA GLU A 13 23.40 37.80 25.97
C GLU A 13 22.05 37.12 25.84
N LEU A 14 21.01 37.86 25.42
CA LEU A 14 19.68 37.31 25.13
C LEU A 14 19.69 36.31 23.96
N ILE A 15 20.50 36.57 22.91
CA ILE A 15 20.69 35.63 21.81
C ILE A 15 21.34 34.33 22.31
N ASP A 16 22.32 34.41 23.15
CA ASP A 16 23.05 33.25 23.65
C ASP A 16 22.22 32.46 24.68
N GLN A 17 21.45 33.13 25.52
CA GLN A 17 20.44 32.50 26.37
C GLN A 17 19.36 31.76 25.52
N HIS A 18 18.86 32.36 24.46
CA HIS A 18 17.91 31.74 23.57
C HIS A 18 18.50 30.53 22.82
N LYS A 19 19.77 30.62 22.41
CA LYS A 19 20.48 29.47 21.81
C LYS A 19 20.63 28.32 22.80
N ALA A 20 20.99 28.65 24.06
CA ALA A 20 21.14 27.67 25.15
C ALA A 20 19.79 26.99 25.46
N GLN A 21 18.71 27.77 25.57
CA GLN A 21 17.34 27.24 25.76
C GLN A 21 16.91 26.35 24.61
N LYS A 22 17.11 26.77 23.36
CA LYS A 22 16.85 25.92 22.19
C LYS A 22 17.65 24.62 22.20
N LYS A 23 18.91 24.66 22.64
CA LYS A 23 19.75 23.46 22.77
C LYS A 23 19.24 22.54 23.87
N ALA A 24 18.86 23.09 25.04
CA ALA A 24 18.23 22.35 26.11
C ALA A 24 16.90 21.69 25.69
N MET A 25 16.01 22.45 25.02
CA MET A 25 14.75 21.94 24.49
C MET A 25 14.91 20.80 23.48
N ARG A 26 15.97 20.84 22.64
CA ARG A 26 16.26 19.75 21.70
C ARG A 26 16.66 18.46 22.39
N ASN A 27 17.21 18.53 23.58
CA ASN A 27 17.65 17.38 24.37
C ASN A 27 16.56 16.84 25.29
N LEU A 28 15.47 17.59 25.46
CA LEU A 28 14.31 17.09 26.20
C LEU A 28 13.63 15.97 25.41
N PRO A 29 13.24 14.87 26.06
CA PRO A 29 12.41 13.87 25.41
C PRO A 29 11.12 14.55 24.92
N CYS A 30 10.77 14.31 23.65
CA CYS A 30 9.61 14.93 22.99
C CYS A 30 8.26 14.61 23.65
N LYS A 31 8.24 13.82 24.73
CA LYS A 31 7.04 13.39 25.45
C LYS A 31 7.31 13.28 26.94
N PRO A 32 6.40 13.80 27.78
CA PRO A 32 6.38 13.46 29.19
C PRO A 32 6.32 11.95 29.36
N ALA A 33 6.95 11.44 30.43
CA ALA A 33 6.98 10.01 30.74
C ALA A 33 5.58 9.38 30.83
N ASP A 34 4.57 10.17 31.18
CA ASP A 34 3.17 9.73 31.35
C ASP A 34 2.36 9.67 30.06
N ASN A 35 2.93 9.99 28.91
CA ASN A 35 2.18 10.02 27.64
C ASN A 35 2.16 8.61 27.01
N LYS A 36 1.40 7.71 27.64
CA LYS A 36 1.12 6.37 27.10
C LYS A 36 0.36 6.54 25.77
N LYS A 37 0.96 6.05 24.69
CA LYS A 37 0.32 6.04 23.37
C LYS A 37 0.06 4.62 22.93
N PHE A 38 -1.18 4.39 22.57
CA PHE A 38 -1.64 3.20 21.94
C PHE A 38 -2.05 3.54 20.50
N THR A 39 -1.56 2.78 19.54
CA THR A 39 -1.94 2.89 18.12
C THR A 39 -2.27 1.50 17.60
N PHE A 40 -3.36 1.40 16.89
CA PHE A 40 -3.91 0.13 16.46
C PHE A 40 -4.23 0.18 14.96
N VAL A 41 -3.88 -0.89 14.26
CA VAL A 41 -4.20 -1.11 12.85
C VAL A 41 -4.79 -2.52 12.71
N ARG A 42 -5.93 -2.62 12.04
CA ARG A 42 -6.61 -3.89 11.81
C ARG A 42 -6.87 -4.11 10.32
N TYR A 43 -6.69 -5.34 9.89
CA TYR A 43 -7.06 -5.80 8.57
C TYR A 43 -7.75 -7.17 8.70
N ALA A 44 -9.05 -7.22 8.44
CA ALA A 44 -9.91 -8.38 8.70
C ALA A 44 -9.74 -8.90 10.15
N ASP A 45 -9.22 -10.11 10.33
CA ASP A 45 -9.00 -10.75 11.63
C ASP A 45 -7.62 -10.41 12.21
N ASP A 46 -6.68 -10.01 11.35
CA ASP A 46 -5.32 -9.63 11.77
C ASP A 46 -5.28 -8.20 12.31
N TRP A 47 -4.55 -7.99 13.40
CA TRP A 47 -4.33 -6.69 13.97
C TRP A 47 -2.90 -6.50 14.48
N LEU A 48 -2.45 -5.26 14.49
CA LEU A 48 -1.16 -4.84 15.01
C LEU A 48 -1.36 -3.65 15.94
N ALA A 49 -0.88 -3.76 17.17
CA ALA A 49 -0.90 -2.68 18.15
C ALA A 49 0.51 -2.18 18.45
N GLY A 50 0.69 -0.87 18.38
CA GLY A 50 1.92 -0.19 18.84
C GLY A 50 1.68 0.46 20.18
N VAL A 51 2.40 0.03 21.20
CA VAL A 51 2.29 0.53 22.56
C VAL A 51 3.57 1.25 22.97
N CYS A 52 3.46 2.47 23.49
CA CYS A 52 4.56 3.17 24.16
C CYS A 52 4.46 2.88 25.66
N GLY A 53 5.13 1.83 26.13
CA GLY A 53 5.07 1.39 27.51
C GLY A 53 6.08 0.28 27.81
N THR A 54 6.04 -0.25 29.02
CA THR A 54 6.82 -1.40 29.45
C THR A 54 6.23 -2.71 28.94
N LYS A 55 6.99 -3.80 29.04
CA LYS A 55 6.49 -5.13 28.66
C LYS A 55 5.32 -5.56 29.54
N ALA A 56 5.37 -5.28 30.85
CA ALA A 56 4.28 -5.59 31.79
C ALA A 56 2.98 -4.88 31.40
N GLU A 57 3.03 -3.59 31.06
CA GLU A 57 1.87 -2.83 30.59
C GLU A 57 1.30 -3.40 29.26
N CYS A 58 2.14 -3.97 28.42
CA CYS A 58 1.67 -4.65 27.19
C CYS A 58 0.99 -5.99 27.53
N GLU A 59 1.47 -6.70 28.55
CA GLU A 59 0.86 -7.95 29.04
C GLU A 59 -0.51 -7.67 29.67
N ASP A 60 -0.62 -6.65 30.50
CA ASP A 60 -1.90 -6.20 31.08
C ASP A 60 -2.90 -5.83 29.98
N LEU A 61 -2.49 -5.03 29.01
CA LEU A 61 -3.34 -4.65 27.88
C LEU A 61 -3.77 -5.85 27.03
N LYS A 62 -2.89 -6.83 26.83
CA LYS A 62 -3.23 -8.07 26.13
C LYS A 62 -4.31 -8.86 26.90
N ALA A 63 -4.21 -8.91 28.23
CA ALA A 63 -5.23 -9.57 29.08
C ALA A 63 -6.58 -8.83 29.00
N GLU A 64 -6.59 -7.50 29.09
CA GLU A 64 -7.80 -6.68 28.94
C GLU A 64 -8.48 -6.91 27.56
N ILE A 65 -7.70 -6.96 26.48
CA ILE A 65 -8.22 -7.26 25.14
C ILE A 65 -8.80 -8.67 25.08
N ALA A 66 -8.14 -9.65 25.66
CA ALA A 66 -8.63 -11.04 25.69
C ALA A 66 -9.95 -11.17 26.47
N GLU A 67 -10.06 -10.50 27.61
CA GLU A 67 -11.27 -10.42 28.40
C GLU A 67 -12.41 -9.76 27.63
N PHE A 68 -12.17 -8.59 27.04
CA PHE A 68 -13.16 -7.90 26.22
C PHE A 68 -13.67 -8.77 25.06
N LEU A 69 -12.75 -9.43 24.33
CA LEU A 69 -13.12 -10.29 23.21
C LEU A 69 -14.00 -11.48 23.67
N SER A 70 -13.69 -12.06 24.83
CA SER A 70 -14.45 -13.21 25.36
C SER A 70 -15.79 -12.81 25.94
N THR A 71 -15.87 -11.70 26.67
CA THR A 71 -17.09 -11.26 27.36
C THR A 71 -18.08 -10.60 26.41
N GLU A 72 -17.63 -9.63 25.63
CA GLU A 72 -18.50 -8.79 24.77
C GLU A 72 -18.74 -9.42 23.40
N LEU A 73 -17.73 -10.02 22.79
CA LEU A 73 -17.81 -10.49 21.41
C LEU A 73 -17.90 -12.02 21.28
N LYS A 74 -17.74 -12.75 22.37
CA LYS A 74 -17.71 -14.24 22.40
C LYS A 74 -16.65 -14.80 21.46
N LEU A 75 -15.52 -14.10 21.33
CA LEU A 75 -14.37 -14.48 20.51
C LEU A 75 -13.20 -14.89 21.41
N THR A 76 -12.41 -15.84 20.96
CA THR A 76 -11.19 -16.28 21.67
C THR A 76 -9.95 -15.71 21.02
N LEU A 77 -9.09 -15.05 21.81
CA LEU A 77 -7.79 -14.57 21.32
C LEU A 77 -6.83 -15.77 21.17
N SER A 78 -6.19 -15.89 20.01
CA SER A 78 -5.15 -16.91 19.82
C SER A 78 -3.86 -16.49 20.53
N GLU A 79 -3.53 -17.14 21.63
CA GLU A 79 -2.32 -16.84 22.42
C GLU A 79 -1.03 -17.12 21.64
N GLU A 80 -1.00 -18.19 20.86
CA GLU A 80 0.16 -18.57 20.02
C GLU A 80 0.49 -17.54 18.95
N LYS A 81 -0.53 -16.83 18.43
CA LYS A 81 -0.37 -15.84 17.36
C LYS A 81 -0.24 -14.42 17.89
N THR A 82 -0.74 -14.16 19.10
CA THR A 82 -0.71 -12.83 19.71
C THR A 82 0.55 -12.67 20.56
N LEU A 83 1.61 -12.19 19.94
CA LEU A 83 2.92 -12.04 20.54
C LEU A 83 3.20 -10.59 20.92
N ILE A 84 3.90 -10.39 22.06
CA ILE A 84 4.45 -9.10 22.45
C ILE A 84 5.91 -9.08 22.03
N THR A 85 6.25 -8.17 21.12
CA THR A 85 7.58 -8.10 20.53
C THR A 85 8.13 -6.68 20.67
N HIS A 86 9.41 -6.55 21.00
CA HIS A 86 10.04 -5.24 21.08
C HIS A 86 10.07 -4.57 19.70
N SER A 87 9.80 -3.28 19.64
CA SER A 87 9.61 -2.54 18.38
C SER A 87 10.83 -2.52 17.44
N SER A 88 12.05 -2.86 17.93
CA SER A 88 13.24 -3.01 17.08
C SER A 88 13.32 -4.36 16.39
N GLU A 89 12.57 -5.33 16.84
CA GLU A 89 12.50 -6.66 16.25
C GLU A 89 11.46 -6.69 15.14
N LYS A 90 11.57 -7.67 14.24
CA LYS A 90 10.67 -7.81 13.11
C LYS A 90 9.40 -8.54 13.52
N VAL A 91 8.27 -7.89 13.29
CA VAL A 91 6.92 -8.48 13.46
C VAL A 91 6.31 -8.69 12.10
N ARG A 92 5.72 -9.87 11.88
CA ARG A 92 5.00 -10.18 10.64
C ARG A 92 3.58 -9.64 10.70
N PHE A 93 3.23 -8.75 9.74
CA PHE A 93 1.86 -8.26 9.58
C PHE A 93 1.55 -8.06 8.08
N ILE A 94 0.44 -8.64 7.63
CA ILE A 94 0.01 -8.59 6.22
C ILE A 94 1.18 -8.89 5.28
N GLY A 95 1.89 -9.99 5.53
CA GLY A 95 2.99 -10.47 4.68
C GLY A 95 4.27 -9.63 4.67
N TYR A 96 4.34 -8.50 5.35
CA TYR A 96 5.55 -7.70 5.55
C TYR A 96 6.20 -7.98 6.89
N ASP A 97 7.50 -7.81 6.99
CA ASP A 97 8.22 -7.68 8.24
C ASP A 97 8.28 -6.20 8.64
N ILE A 98 7.74 -5.88 9.81
CA ILE A 98 7.62 -4.52 10.33
C ILE A 98 8.52 -4.36 11.54
N CYS A 99 9.30 -3.29 11.60
CA CYS A 99 10.07 -2.90 12.77
C CYS A 99 10.25 -1.39 12.84
N VAL A 100 10.63 -0.88 14.01
CA VAL A 100 11.02 0.52 14.20
C VAL A 100 12.55 0.59 14.18
N ARG A 101 13.11 1.27 13.17
CA ARG A 101 14.55 1.42 13.06
C ARG A 101 15.09 2.35 14.13
N ARG A 102 16.06 1.87 14.92
CA ARG A 102 16.73 2.61 15.99
C ARG A 102 18.21 2.93 15.65
N ASN A 103 18.51 3.08 14.37
CA ASN A 103 19.87 3.41 13.94
C ASN A 103 20.20 4.87 14.29
N GLN A 104 21.25 5.08 15.07
CA GLN A 104 21.77 6.39 15.46
C GLN A 104 22.88 6.88 14.53
N GLU A 105 23.29 6.08 13.54
CA GLU A 105 24.37 6.40 12.64
C GLU A 105 24.07 7.66 11.84
N VAL A 106 25.01 8.59 11.83
CA VAL A 106 24.91 9.82 11.06
C VAL A 106 25.59 9.63 9.71
N LYS A 107 24.82 9.68 8.63
CA LYS A 107 25.33 9.59 7.27
C LYS A 107 25.29 10.94 6.56
N GLY A 108 26.35 11.23 5.81
CA GLY A 108 26.37 12.35 4.88
C GLY A 108 25.60 11.99 3.60
N HIS A 109 24.78 12.89 3.11
CA HIS A 109 24.11 12.75 1.83
C HIS A 109 24.11 14.09 1.07
N ARG A 110 24.16 14.00 -0.25
CA ARG A 110 24.11 15.17 -1.11
C ARG A 110 22.66 15.55 -1.38
N MET A 111 22.33 16.80 -1.10
CA MET A 111 21.00 17.35 -1.37
C MET A 111 20.82 17.63 -2.86
N LYS A 112 19.58 17.81 -3.33
CA LYS A 112 19.27 18.15 -4.73
C LYS A 112 19.95 19.46 -5.19
N ASN A 113 20.19 20.39 -4.28
CA ASN A 113 20.91 21.64 -4.52
C ASN A 113 22.43 21.50 -4.50
N GLY A 114 22.98 20.29 -4.44
CA GLY A 114 24.41 20.02 -4.46
C GLY A 114 25.11 20.10 -3.10
N THR A 115 24.48 20.63 -2.05
CA THR A 115 25.08 20.76 -0.72
C THR A 115 25.12 19.41 0.02
N TRP A 116 26.16 19.22 0.86
CA TRP A 116 26.26 18.05 1.72
C TRP A 116 25.56 18.32 3.06
N ARG A 117 24.72 17.38 3.47
CA ARG A 117 24.05 17.41 4.78
C ARG A 117 24.29 16.12 5.54
N LYS A 118 24.61 16.23 6.82
CA LYS A 118 24.67 15.10 7.73
C LYS A 118 23.32 14.94 8.43
N SER A 119 22.73 13.75 8.39
CA SER A 119 21.51 13.46 9.14
C SER A 119 21.49 12.02 9.64
N ARG A 120 20.76 11.79 10.71
CA ARG A 120 20.43 10.42 11.11
C ARG A 120 19.49 9.81 10.10
N THR A 121 19.84 8.65 9.57
CA THR A 121 19.01 7.94 8.60
C THR A 121 17.99 7.07 9.33
N LEU A 122 16.71 7.26 9.01
CA LEU A 122 15.60 6.35 9.41
C LEU A 122 15.46 6.09 10.92
N HIS A 123 16.04 6.91 11.80
CA HIS A 123 15.86 6.76 13.24
C HIS A 123 14.38 6.94 13.64
N MET A 124 13.85 6.04 14.47
CA MET A 124 12.45 6.01 14.95
C MET A 124 11.40 5.97 13.83
N LYS A 125 11.77 5.57 12.62
CA LYS A 125 10.81 5.35 11.53
C LYS A 125 10.41 3.88 11.45
N VAL A 126 9.13 3.65 11.23
CA VAL A 126 8.60 2.33 10.90
C VAL A 126 9.17 1.92 9.54
N ALA A 127 9.74 0.73 9.49
CA ALA A 127 10.26 0.12 8.27
C ALA A 127 9.46 -1.12 7.94
N LEU A 128 9.05 -1.21 6.68
CA LEU A 128 8.49 -2.40 6.07
C LEU A 128 9.61 -3.10 5.31
N SER A 129 9.80 -4.39 5.48
CA SER A 129 10.79 -5.17 4.74
C SER A 129 10.20 -6.44 4.15
N VAL A 130 10.88 -6.95 3.13
CA VAL A 130 10.50 -8.19 2.43
C VAL A 130 10.93 -9.39 3.27
N PRO A 131 10.04 -10.33 3.59
CA PRO A 131 10.40 -11.57 4.28
C PRO A 131 10.97 -12.58 3.28
N HIS A 132 12.26 -12.44 2.95
CA HIS A 132 12.90 -13.20 1.88
C HIS A 132 12.76 -14.71 2.05
N THR A 133 13.21 -15.26 3.16
CA THR A 133 13.24 -16.72 3.37
C THR A 133 11.82 -17.31 3.39
N GLU A 134 10.91 -16.68 4.13
CA GLU A 134 9.57 -17.26 4.32
C GLU A 134 8.60 -17.05 3.15
N LYS A 135 8.81 -16.01 2.35
CA LYS A 135 7.90 -15.70 1.25
C LYS A 135 8.55 -15.87 -0.12
N ILE A 136 9.69 -15.22 -0.36
CA ILE A 136 10.31 -15.21 -1.69
C ILE A 136 10.98 -16.55 -2.00
N GLU A 137 11.82 -17.06 -1.09
CA GLU A 137 12.51 -18.33 -1.29
C GLU A 137 11.52 -19.50 -1.31
N LYS A 138 10.59 -19.57 -0.33
CA LYS A 138 9.55 -20.61 -0.33
C LYS A 138 8.70 -20.59 -1.61
N PHE A 139 8.36 -19.39 -2.12
CA PHE A 139 7.66 -19.27 -3.40
C PHE A 139 8.49 -19.85 -4.55
N MET A 140 9.78 -19.50 -4.65
CA MET A 140 10.64 -19.98 -5.72
C MET A 140 10.84 -21.49 -5.66
N PHE A 141 10.95 -22.07 -4.47
CA PHE A 141 11.01 -23.53 -4.29
C PHE A 141 9.68 -24.20 -4.67
N ALA A 142 8.55 -23.69 -4.18
CA ALA A 142 7.24 -24.25 -4.49
C ALA A 142 6.90 -24.22 -5.98
N LYS A 143 7.35 -23.16 -6.67
CA LYS A 143 7.18 -23.01 -8.13
C LYS A 143 8.29 -23.72 -8.94
N LYS A 144 9.23 -24.38 -8.28
CA LYS A 144 10.38 -25.05 -8.92
C LYS A 144 11.18 -24.10 -9.83
N VAL A 145 11.36 -22.87 -9.39
CA VAL A 145 12.19 -21.85 -10.06
C VAL A 145 13.67 -22.09 -9.75
N ILE A 146 13.95 -22.47 -8.50
CA ILE A 146 15.30 -22.68 -8.00
C ILE A 146 15.44 -24.04 -7.31
N ARG A 147 16.70 -24.47 -7.19
CA ARG A 147 17.16 -25.48 -6.23
C ARG A 147 18.31 -24.90 -5.41
N GLN A 148 18.51 -25.40 -4.22
CA GLN A 148 19.67 -25.06 -3.41
C GLN A 148 20.78 -26.08 -3.69
N LYS A 149 21.99 -25.58 -3.88
CA LYS A 149 23.22 -26.41 -3.99
C LYS A 149 23.72 -26.74 -2.58
N GLU A 150 24.66 -27.70 -2.50
CA GLU A 150 25.32 -28.08 -1.25
C GLU A 150 26.06 -26.93 -0.57
N ASN A 151 26.59 -25.99 -1.34
CA ASN A 151 27.24 -24.77 -0.83
C ASN A 151 26.21 -23.65 -0.39
N GLY A 152 24.91 -23.93 -0.37
CA GLY A 152 23.86 -22.99 0.02
C GLY A 152 23.41 -22.04 -1.09
N GLU A 153 24.09 -21.97 -2.24
CA GLU A 153 23.71 -21.07 -3.34
C GLU A 153 22.43 -21.51 -4.04
N PHE A 154 21.63 -20.54 -4.48
CA PHE A 154 20.47 -20.81 -5.32
C PHE A 154 20.85 -20.97 -6.77
N GLN A 155 20.42 -22.06 -7.36
CA GLN A 155 20.58 -22.35 -8.77
C GLN A 155 19.21 -22.33 -9.46
N PRO A 156 18.99 -21.45 -10.45
CA PRO A 156 17.76 -21.49 -11.26
C PRO A 156 17.66 -22.84 -12.00
N ILE A 157 16.47 -23.39 -12.07
CA ILE A 157 16.15 -24.62 -12.81
C ILE A 157 15.01 -24.38 -13.80
N HIS A 158 14.84 -25.28 -14.77
CA HIS A 158 13.70 -25.24 -15.69
C HIS A 158 12.42 -25.72 -15.01
N ARG A 159 11.28 -25.19 -15.42
CA ARG A 159 9.95 -25.60 -14.94
C ARG A 159 9.31 -26.56 -15.95
N ALA A 160 9.39 -27.84 -15.67
CA ALA A 160 8.87 -28.90 -16.56
C ALA A 160 7.39 -28.72 -16.90
N GLY A 161 6.58 -28.27 -15.96
CA GLY A 161 5.13 -28.05 -16.17
C GLY A 161 4.76 -26.97 -17.21
N LEU A 162 5.74 -26.16 -17.65
CA LEU A 162 5.50 -25.09 -18.62
C LEU A 162 5.98 -25.45 -20.04
N LEU A 163 6.61 -26.62 -20.25
CA LEU A 163 7.23 -26.99 -21.52
C LEU A 163 6.23 -27.10 -22.69
N ASN A 164 4.95 -27.37 -22.40
CA ASN A 164 3.91 -27.50 -23.41
C ASN A 164 3.29 -26.15 -23.86
N LEU A 165 3.62 -25.08 -23.17
CA LEU A 165 3.15 -23.73 -23.51
C LEU A 165 3.97 -23.14 -24.66
N ALA A 166 3.39 -22.17 -25.40
CA ALA A 166 4.18 -21.38 -26.35
C ALA A 166 5.24 -20.54 -25.63
N ASP A 167 6.33 -20.20 -26.32
CA ASP A 167 7.45 -19.49 -25.67
C ASP A 167 7.05 -18.16 -25.07
N TYR A 168 6.15 -17.40 -25.73
CA TYR A 168 5.63 -16.15 -25.20
C TYR A 168 4.76 -16.38 -23.94
N GLU A 169 3.97 -17.46 -23.90
CA GLU A 169 3.15 -17.80 -22.72
C GLU A 169 4.02 -18.18 -21.52
N ILE A 170 5.15 -18.89 -21.78
CA ILE A 170 6.14 -19.17 -20.73
C ILE A 170 6.63 -17.85 -20.12
N VAL A 171 7.04 -16.88 -20.96
CA VAL A 171 7.52 -15.58 -20.47
C VAL A 171 6.42 -14.82 -19.73
N GLU A 172 5.19 -14.83 -20.23
CA GLU A 172 4.05 -14.16 -19.59
C GLU A 172 3.75 -14.75 -18.20
N GLN A 173 3.82 -16.08 -18.06
CA GLN A 173 3.61 -16.75 -16.78
C GLN A 173 4.67 -16.32 -15.74
N TYR A 174 5.95 -16.31 -16.12
CA TYR A 174 7.02 -15.81 -15.26
C TYR A 174 6.84 -14.32 -14.92
N ASN A 175 6.44 -13.52 -15.89
CA ASN A 175 6.19 -12.09 -15.72
C ASN A 175 5.03 -11.83 -14.77
N ALA A 176 3.94 -12.56 -14.89
CA ALA A 176 2.78 -12.41 -14.01
C ALA A 176 3.15 -12.70 -12.55
N GLU A 177 3.89 -13.79 -12.32
CA GLU A 177 4.36 -14.17 -10.99
C GLU A 177 5.36 -13.14 -10.42
N ALA A 178 6.32 -12.69 -11.23
CA ALA A 178 7.31 -11.69 -10.81
C ALA A 178 6.66 -10.34 -10.50
N ARG A 179 5.79 -9.83 -11.37
CA ARG A 179 5.04 -8.59 -11.14
C ARG A 179 4.15 -8.67 -9.90
N GLY A 180 3.50 -9.81 -9.68
CA GLY A 180 2.66 -10.02 -8.52
C GLY A 180 3.42 -9.78 -7.22
N LEU A 181 4.60 -10.39 -7.06
CA LEU A 181 5.44 -10.21 -5.87
C LEU A 181 6.06 -8.80 -5.80
N CYS A 182 6.58 -8.27 -6.91
CA CYS A 182 7.14 -6.92 -6.93
C CYS A 182 6.08 -5.86 -6.59
N ASN A 183 4.87 -5.97 -7.13
CA ASN A 183 3.78 -5.05 -6.82
C ASN A 183 3.30 -5.18 -5.37
N TYR A 184 3.28 -6.41 -4.83
CA TYR A 184 2.89 -6.63 -3.44
C TYR A 184 3.88 -5.97 -2.46
N TYR A 185 5.19 -6.11 -2.70
CA TYR A 185 6.24 -5.57 -1.84
C TYR A 185 6.74 -4.17 -2.24
N ASN A 186 5.99 -3.43 -3.04
CA ASN A 186 6.41 -2.14 -3.59
C ASN A 186 6.63 -1.04 -2.53
N LEU A 187 6.11 -1.21 -1.31
CA LEU A 187 6.30 -0.30 -0.16
C LEU A 187 7.50 -0.68 0.72
N ALA A 188 8.15 -1.81 0.46
CA ALA A 188 9.27 -2.26 1.28
C ALA A 188 10.49 -1.34 1.15
N CYS A 189 11.14 -1.06 2.28
CA CYS A 189 12.37 -0.25 2.32
C CYS A 189 13.53 -0.92 1.57
N ASP A 190 13.56 -2.25 1.59
CA ASP A 190 14.54 -3.12 0.94
C ASP A 190 14.06 -3.68 -0.40
N TYR A 191 13.10 -3.00 -1.04
CA TYR A 191 12.51 -3.38 -2.33
C TYR A 191 13.55 -3.76 -3.40
N HIS A 192 14.69 -3.07 -3.42
CA HIS A 192 15.78 -3.33 -4.36
C HIS A 192 16.33 -4.76 -4.29
N THR A 193 16.16 -5.45 -3.16
CA THR A 193 16.62 -6.84 -2.99
C THR A 193 15.83 -7.82 -3.86
N LEU A 194 14.63 -7.43 -4.33
CA LEU A 194 13.84 -8.21 -5.29
C LEU A 194 14.46 -8.25 -6.70
N ASP A 195 15.50 -7.45 -6.98
CA ASP A 195 16.22 -7.53 -8.25
C ASP A 195 16.86 -8.90 -8.44
N TYR A 196 17.44 -9.46 -7.38
CA TYR A 196 17.98 -10.82 -7.41
C TYR A 196 16.90 -11.88 -7.65
N PHE A 197 15.73 -11.71 -7.08
CA PHE A 197 14.57 -12.57 -7.37
C PHE A 197 14.17 -12.49 -8.86
N CYS A 198 14.05 -11.27 -9.42
CA CYS A 198 13.76 -11.09 -10.84
C CYS A 198 14.81 -11.74 -11.75
N TYR A 199 16.10 -11.65 -11.39
CA TYR A 199 17.18 -12.33 -12.07
C TYR A 199 17.01 -13.85 -12.07
N LEU A 200 16.70 -14.45 -10.92
CA LEU A 200 16.48 -15.90 -10.81
C LEU A 200 15.27 -16.35 -11.63
N MET A 201 14.19 -15.55 -11.64
CA MET A 201 13.01 -15.81 -12.46
C MET A 201 13.34 -15.77 -13.96
N GLU A 202 14.08 -14.75 -14.41
CA GLU A 202 14.53 -14.65 -15.82
C GLU A 202 15.41 -15.83 -16.23
N TYR A 203 16.38 -16.21 -15.40
CA TYR A 203 17.25 -17.34 -15.71
C TYR A 203 16.52 -18.69 -15.72
N SER A 204 15.56 -18.89 -14.82
CA SER A 204 14.69 -20.07 -14.83
C SER A 204 13.82 -20.10 -16.09
N CYS A 205 13.29 -18.96 -16.52
CA CYS A 205 12.53 -18.82 -17.77
C CYS A 205 13.39 -19.22 -18.98
N LEU A 206 14.60 -18.66 -19.10
CA LEU A 206 15.54 -19.02 -20.18
C LEU A 206 15.88 -20.52 -20.18
N LYS A 207 16.09 -21.12 -19.01
CA LYS A 207 16.31 -22.57 -18.89
C LYS A 207 15.10 -23.38 -19.31
N THR A 208 13.89 -22.89 -19.03
CA THR A 208 12.64 -23.56 -19.43
C THR A 208 12.51 -23.57 -20.95
N ILE A 209 12.71 -22.43 -21.61
CA ILE A 209 12.67 -22.32 -23.07
C ILE A 209 13.81 -23.14 -23.70
N ALA A 210 15.03 -23.07 -23.14
CA ALA A 210 16.18 -23.83 -23.64
C ALA A 210 15.94 -25.34 -23.55
N ASN A 211 15.33 -25.81 -22.47
CA ASN A 211 14.98 -27.23 -22.29
C ASN A 211 13.89 -27.67 -23.27
N LYS A 212 12.88 -26.84 -23.49
CA LYS A 212 11.81 -27.09 -24.48
C LYS A 212 12.39 -27.30 -25.88
N HIS A 213 13.31 -26.43 -26.30
CA HIS A 213 13.97 -26.50 -27.61
C HIS A 213 15.23 -27.38 -27.64
N LYS A 214 15.53 -28.09 -26.56
CA LYS A 214 16.73 -28.96 -26.43
C LYS A 214 18.01 -28.23 -26.86
N THR A 215 18.19 -27.01 -26.39
CA THR A 215 19.27 -26.11 -26.80
C THR A 215 19.90 -25.38 -25.60
N SER A 216 20.93 -24.58 -25.83
CA SER A 216 21.57 -23.79 -24.77
C SER A 216 20.92 -22.43 -24.59
N ILE A 217 20.98 -21.88 -23.38
CA ILE A 217 20.50 -20.52 -23.05
C ILE A 217 21.10 -19.46 -23.99
N ARG A 218 22.42 -19.61 -24.33
CA ARG A 218 23.10 -18.68 -25.24
C ARG A 218 22.47 -18.66 -26.64
N LYS A 219 22.00 -19.81 -27.15
CA LYS A 219 21.31 -19.90 -28.45
C LYS A 219 19.93 -19.25 -28.33
N ILE A 220 19.17 -19.45 -27.25
CA ILE A 220 17.87 -18.80 -27.01
C ILE A 220 18.02 -17.28 -26.94
N ILE A 221 18.98 -16.75 -26.19
CA ILE A 221 19.25 -15.31 -26.11
C ILE A 221 19.59 -14.74 -27.50
N ARG A 222 20.38 -15.48 -28.31
CA ARG A 222 20.74 -15.05 -29.67
C ARG A 222 19.52 -15.06 -30.58
N GLN A 223 18.68 -16.09 -30.52
CA GLN A 223 17.45 -16.23 -31.32
C GLN A 223 16.45 -15.12 -31.03
N TYR A 224 16.25 -14.78 -29.77
CA TYR A 224 15.28 -13.78 -29.30
C TYR A 224 15.92 -12.43 -28.98
N LYS A 225 17.10 -12.13 -29.53
CA LYS A 225 17.80 -10.86 -29.27
C LYS A 225 16.95 -9.67 -29.69
N ASP A 226 16.87 -8.69 -28.81
CA ASP A 226 16.11 -7.47 -29.01
C ASP A 226 16.90 -6.29 -28.38
N GLY A 227 17.73 -5.64 -29.18
CA GLY A 227 18.64 -4.60 -28.73
C GLY A 227 19.62 -5.10 -27.66
N LYS A 228 19.53 -4.51 -26.46
CA LYS A 228 20.36 -4.89 -25.28
C LYS A 228 19.76 -6.03 -24.42
N THR A 229 18.58 -6.51 -24.77
CA THR A 229 17.85 -7.54 -24.03
C THR A 229 17.37 -8.63 -24.99
N TRP A 230 16.45 -9.47 -24.55
CA TRP A 230 15.77 -10.45 -25.38
C TRP A 230 14.27 -10.36 -25.20
N SER A 231 13.50 -10.70 -26.23
CA SER A 231 12.04 -10.72 -26.21
C SER A 231 11.50 -11.74 -27.21
N VAL A 232 10.42 -12.40 -26.84
CA VAL A 232 9.74 -13.40 -27.67
C VAL A 232 8.64 -12.74 -28.48
N PRO A 233 8.63 -12.82 -29.83
CA PRO A 233 7.54 -12.32 -30.65
C PRO A 233 6.33 -13.27 -30.59
N TYR A 234 5.13 -12.73 -30.70
CA TYR A 234 3.91 -13.48 -30.86
C TYR A 234 2.87 -12.68 -31.68
N GLU A 235 2.02 -13.41 -32.42
CA GLU A 235 1.02 -12.82 -33.25
C GLU A 235 -0.27 -12.51 -32.49
N THR A 236 -0.85 -11.37 -32.77
CA THR A 236 -2.16 -10.95 -32.24
C THR A 236 -3.02 -10.43 -33.41
N LYS A 237 -4.33 -10.32 -33.20
CA LYS A 237 -5.25 -9.73 -34.21
C LYS A 237 -4.83 -8.32 -34.65
N ALA A 238 -4.06 -7.60 -33.83
CA ALA A 238 -3.57 -6.25 -34.12
C ALA A 238 -2.13 -6.23 -34.66
N GLY A 239 -1.54 -7.39 -34.98
CA GLY A 239 -0.18 -7.54 -35.49
C GLY A 239 0.78 -8.21 -34.47
N THR A 240 2.05 -8.30 -34.86
CA THR A 240 3.10 -8.92 -34.06
C THR A 240 3.42 -8.10 -32.82
N LYS A 241 3.33 -8.71 -31.64
CA LYS A 241 3.78 -8.13 -30.36
C LYS A 241 5.00 -8.88 -29.86
N ARG A 242 5.69 -8.29 -28.87
CA ARG A 242 6.85 -8.89 -28.23
C ARG A 242 6.70 -8.87 -26.72
N VAL A 243 7.04 -9.95 -26.06
CA VAL A 243 7.07 -10.05 -24.60
C VAL A 243 8.50 -10.23 -24.13
N ARG A 244 8.93 -9.43 -23.15
CA ARG A 244 10.23 -9.48 -22.51
C ARG A 244 10.12 -9.85 -21.04
N PRO A 245 11.17 -10.43 -20.43
CA PRO A 245 11.17 -10.67 -18.99
C PRO A 245 11.05 -9.34 -18.22
N VAL A 246 10.27 -9.39 -17.15
CA VAL A 246 10.07 -8.26 -16.24
C VAL A 246 11.33 -8.08 -15.40
N LYS A 247 11.78 -6.84 -15.32
CA LYS A 247 12.81 -6.39 -14.38
C LYS A 247 12.18 -5.56 -13.26
N ILE A 248 12.86 -5.45 -12.15
CA ILE A 248 12.37 -4.65 -11.02
C ILE A 248 12.09 -3.19 -11.43
N ALA A 249 12.86 -2.64 -12.37
CA ALA A 249 12.66 -1.30 -12.91
C ALA A 249 11.34 -1.14 -13.70
N ASP A 250 10.77 -2.22 -14.21
CA ASP A 250 9.48 -2.21 -14.91
C ASP A 250 8.29 -2.16 -13.93
N CYS A 251 8.54 -2.44 -12.65
CA CYS A 251 7.53 -2.42 -11.60
C CYS A 251 7.56 -1.05 -10.89
N LYS A 252 6.41 -0.40 -10.82
CA LYS A 252 6.31 0.90 -10.14
C LYS A 252 6.50 0.71 -8.64
N ARG A 253 7.45 1.43 -8.07
CA ARG A 253 7.56 1.55 -6.62
C ARG A 253 6.36 2.33 -6.09
N GLY A 254 5.67 1.78 -5.12
CA GLY A 254 4.56 2.44 -4.46
C GLY A 254 5.07 3.55 -3.54
N GLU A 255 4.31 4.63 -3.44
CA GLU A 255 4.46 5.60 -2.37
C GLU A 255 3.46 5.24 -1.28
N ALA A 256 3.90 5.30 -0.02
CA ALA A 256 2.98 5.18 1.10
C ALA A 256 1.99 6.33 1.00
N SER A 257 0.78 6.04 0.58
CA SER A 257 -0.26 7.07 0.54
C SER A 257 -0.89 7.17 1.92
N ASP A 258 -1.09 8.39 2.40
CA ASP A 258 -1.86 8.69 3.62
C ASP A 258 -3.36 8.40 3.46
N ILE A 259 -3.73 7.60 2.44
CA ILE A 259 -5.13 7.21 2.17
C ILE A 259 -5.78 6.57 3.40
N ILE A 260 -5.01 5.89 4.26
CA ILE A 260 -5.49 5.34 5.53
C ILE A 260 -5.99 6.44 6.47
N TYR A 261 -5.36 7.62 6.43
CA TYR A 261 -5.76 8.80 7.22
C TYR A 261 -6.70 9.75 6.48
N GLN A 262 -6.83 9.63 5.18
CA GLN A 262 -8.00 10.17 4.53
C GLN A 262 -9.18 9.36 5.06
N ARG A 263 -9.71 9.79 6.22
CA ARG A 263 -11.11 9.49 6.56
C ARG A 263 -11.83 9.60 5.24
N LYS A 264 -12.34 8.48 4.69
CA LYS A 264 -13.32 8.57 3.61
C LYS A 264 -14.20 9.69 4.07
N LYS A 265 -14.11 10.86 3.43
CA LYS A 265 -15.09 11.91 3.66
C LYS A 265 -16.36 11.16 3.40
N PHE A 266 -17.05 10.78 4.45
CA PHE A 266 -18.36 10.16 4.33
C PHE A 266 -19.08 11.15 3.45
N SER A 267 -19.19 10.80 2.17
CA SER A 267 -20.01 11.63 1.32
C SER A 267 -21.36 11.47 1.95
N TRP A 268 -21.91 12.54 2.48
CA TRP A 268 -23.26 12.65 2.97
C TRP A 268 -24.28 12.39 1.86
N LYS A 269 -23.85 11.70 0.80
CA LYS A 269 -24.70 11.19 -0.27
C LYS A 269 -25.48 10.04 0.32
N THR A 270 -26.64 10.37 0.87
CA THR A 270 -27.63 9.39 1.30
C THR A 270 -27.87 8.39 0.18
N THR A 271 -27.86 7.11 0.51
CA THR A 271 -28.22 6.05 -0.43
C THR A 271 -29.65 6.19 -0.90
N ILE A 272 -29.98 5.64 -2.07
CA ILE A 272 -31.38 5.65 -2.58
C ILE A 272 -32.33 5.09 -1.52
N ARG A 273 -31.95 3.99 -0.83
CA ARG A 273 -32.75 3.39 0.26
C ARG A 273 -33.00 4.38 1.41
N GLN A 274 -31.98 5.10 1.86
CA GLN A 274 -32.12 6.11 2.92
C GLN A 274 -33.03 7.26 2.50
N ARG A 275 -32.96 7.67 1.22
CA ARG A 275 -33.78 8.74 0.66
C ARG A 275 -35.24 8.33 0.51
N LEU A 276 -35.51 7.09 0.08
CA LEU A 276 -36.86 6.52 0.04
C LEU A 276 -37.44 6.38 1.45
N ASN A 277 -36.65 5.88 2.40
CA ASN A 277 -37.09 5.72 3.80
C ASN A 277 -37.35 7.08 4.50
N ALA A 278 -36.71 8.14 4.04
CA ALA A 278 -36.95 9.48 4.57
C ALA A 278 -38.36 10.03 4.20
N ARG A 279 -39.04 9.40 3.23
CA ARG A 279 -40.39 9.80 2.77
C ARG A 279 -40.54 11.29 2.52
N VAL A 280 -39.57 11.89 1.83
CA VAL A 280 -39.59 13.32 1.46
C VAL A 280 -39.39 13.43 -0.05
N CYS A 281 -40.32 14.07 -0.73
CA CYS A 281 -40.17 14.39 -2.13
C CYS A 281 -39.02 15.38 -2.36
N GLU A 282 -38.01 15.01 -3.11
CA GLU A 282 -36.82 15.85 -3.35
C GLU A 282 -37.10 17.04 -4.29
N LEU A 283 -38.26 17.08 -4.92
CA LEU A 283 -38.66 18.15 -5.83
C LEU A 283 -39.62 19.15 -5.14
N CYS A 284 -40.72 18.71 -4.56
CA CYS A 284 -41.70 19.60 -3.90
C CYS A 284 -41.62 19.62 -2.38
N GLY A 285 -40.79 18.77 -1.75
CA GLY A 285 -40.64 18.71 -0.29
C GLY A 285 -41.80 18.01 0.45
N CYS A 286 -42.79 17.46 -0.24
CA CYS A 286 -43.94 16.79 0.39
C CYS A 286 -43.48 15.56 1.20
N LYS A 287 -44.07 15.40 2.42
CA LYS A 287 -43.78 14.28 3.34
C LYS A 287 -44.96 13.31 3.52
N GLU A 288 -46.13 13.67 2.98
CA GLU A 288 -47.39 12.95 3.18
C GLU A 288 -47.89 12.28 1.89
N ALA A 289 -47.01 11.90 1.00
CA ALA A 289 -47.41 11.16 -0.19
C ALA A 289 -47.53 9.67 0.13
N ASP A 290 -48.53 9.03 -0.46
CA ASP A 290 -48.76 7.56 -0.31
C ASP A 290 -47.61 6.75 -0.91
N LEU A 291 -47.08 7.22 -2.02
CA LEU A 291 -46.00 6.53 -2.76
C LEU A 291 -44.88 7.49 -3.15
N TYR A 292 -43.64 7.03 -2.98
CA TYR A 292 -42.45 7.71 -3.47
C TYR A 292 -41.73 6.83 -4.47
N GLU A 293 -41.37 7.39 -5.60
CA GLU A 293 -40.78 6.73 -6.71
C GLU A 293 -39.38 7.28 -7.02
N VAL A 294 -38.54 6.48 -7.67
CA VAL A 294 -37.19 6.90 -8.05
C VAL A 294 -37.15 7.21 -9.53
N HIS A 295 -37.07 8.47 -9.88
CA HIS A 295 -36.80 8.91 -11.24
C HIS A 295 -35.31 8.73 -11.55
N VAL A 296 -34.96 8.10 -12.68
CA VAL A 296 -33.59 7.76 -13.09
C VAL A 296 -33.31 8.28 -14.49
N ILE A 297 -32.15 8.91 -14.65
CA ILE A 297 -31.65 9.39 -15.96
C ILE A 297 -30.36 8.68 -16.35
N ARG A 298 -30.11 8.59 -17.65
CA ARG A 298 -28.90 7.97 -18.20
C ARG A 298 -27.67 8.87 -18.06
N ASN A 299 -27.82 10.15 -18.44
CA ASN A 299 -26.72 11.10 -18.50
C ASN A 299 -27.10 12.47 -17.94
N LEU A 300 -26.28 13.04 -17.04
CA LEU A 300 -26.49 14.37 -16.47
C LEU A 300 -26.22 15.51 -17.46
N ASN A 301 -25.41 15.27 -18.49
CA ASN A 301 -25.03 16.29 -19.46
C ASN A 301 -26.14 16.53 -20.51
N GLU A 302 -27.10 15.62 -20.62
CA GLU A 302 -28.24 15.70 -21.56
C GLU A 302 -29.45 16.42 -20.96
N LEU A 303 -29.37 16.83 -19.70
CA LEU A 303 -30.47 17.52 -19.01
C LEU A 303 -30.62 18.96 -19.50
N GLY A 304 -31.87 19.36 -19.70
CA GLY A 304 -32.28 20.74 -19.98
C GLY A 304 -32.30 21.63 -18.74
N ASN A 305 -33.18 22.62 -18.73
CA ASN A 305 -33.29 23.64 -17.65
C ASN A 305 -34.63 23.60 -16.89
N SER A 306 -35.36 22.47 -16.98
CA SER A 306 -36.60 22.33 -16.15
C SER A 306 -36.28 22.25 -14.66
N ASP A 307 -37.26 22.45 -13.80
CA ASP A 307 -37.08 22.48 -12.34
C ASP A 307 -36.40 21.22 -11.81
N TRP A 308 -36.90 20.07 -12.25
CA TRP A 308 -36.35 18.77 -11.78
C TRP A 308 -34.93 18.49 -12.31
N GLU A 309 -34.66 18.89 -13.54
CA GLU A 309 -33.31 18.74 -14.17
C GLU A 309 -32.28 19.64 -13.47
N THR A 310 -32.68 20.85 -13.14
CA THR A 310 -31.88 21.80 -12.35
C THR A 310 -31.54 21.23 -10.96
N VAL A 311 -32.53 20.62 -10.29
CA VAL A 311 -32.29 19.95 -9.00
C VAL A 311 -31.34 18.79 -9.14
N MET A 312 -31.44 17.95 -10.20
CA MET A 312 -30.55 16.84 -10.45
C MET A 312 -29.11 17.31 -10.75
N LYS A 313 -28.96 18.35 -11.58
CA LYS A 313 -27.66 18.98 -11.88
C LYS A 313 -27.02 19.54 -10.60
N LYS A 314 -27.75 20.31 -9.81
CA LYS A 314 -27.28 20.90 -8.53
C LYS A 314 -26.84 19.82 -7.54
N LYS A 315 -27.59 18.74 -7.42
CA LYS A 315 -27.28 17.60 -6.55
C LYS A 315 -26.22 16.65 -7.15
N ARG A 316 -25.85 16.82 -8.41
CA ARG A 316 -24.96 15.93 -9.18
C ARG A 316 -25.33 14.46 -9.01
N ARG A 317 -26.62 14.14 -9.20
CA ARG A 317 -27.16 12.80 -9.00
C ARG A 317 -27.99 12.38 -10.22
N LYS A 318 -27.85 11.11 -10.62
CA LYS A 318 -28.65 10.50 -11.69
C LYS A 318 -29.99 9.95 -11.21
N THR A 319 -30.34 10.14 -9.96
CA THR A 319 -31.57 9.64 -9.35
C THR A 319 -32.23 10.73 -8.51
N LEU A 320 -33.56 10.83 -8.58
CA LEU A 320 -34.38 11.74 -7.79
C LEU A 320 -35.52 10.95 -7.13
N VAL A 321 -35.73 11.11 -5.81
CA VAL A 321 -36.84 10.50 -5.11
C VAL A 321 -37.96 11.50 -5.09
N VAL A 322 -39.08 11.17 -5.72
CA VAL A 322 -40.23 12.08 -5.90
C VAL A 322 -41.55 11.43 -5.53
N CYS A 323 -42.55 12.19 -5.13
CA CYS A 323 -43.93 11.69 -4.96
C CYS A 323 -44.55 11.41 -6.35
N SER A 324 -45.56 10.56 -6.42
CA SER A 324 -46.23 10.16 -7.66
C SER A 324 -46.70 11.37 -8.51
N LYS A 325 -47.24 12.41 -7.89
CA LYS A 325 -47.65 13.66 -8.58
C LYS A 325 -46.47 14.35 -9.29
N CYS A 326 -45.33 14.43 -8.61
CA CYS A 326 -44.12 15.02 -9.22
C CYS A 326 -43.51 14.09 -10.27
N HIS A 327 -43.58 12.77 -10.12
CA HIS A 327 -43.09 11.81 -11.10
C HIS A 327 -43.88 11.88 -12.40
N GLU A 328 -45.24 11.93 -12.32
CA GLU A 328 -46.07 12.16 -13.48
C GLU A 328 -45.75 13.48 -14.20
N ARG A 329 -45.55 14.56 -13.42
CA ARG A 329 -45.17 15.87 -13.99
C ARG A 329 -43.83 15.81 -14.76
N ILE A 330 -42.85 15.04 -14.28
CA ILE A 330 -41.56 14.85 -14.97
C ILE A 330 -41.77 14.15 -16.31
N HIS A 331 -42.70 13.19 -16.39
CA HIS A 331 -42.95 12.41 -17.59
C HIS A 331 -43.96 13.03 -18.59
N ARG A 332 -44.66 14.12 -18.20
CA ARG A 332 -45.55 14.84 -19.12
C ARG A 332 -44.85 15.92 -19.96
N HIS A 333 -43.54 16.12 -19.71
CA HIS A 333 -42.63 16.94 -20.51
C HIS A 333 -41.61 16.07 -21.23
#